data_39c6a51c20f445ace160b60e7d3766d3
#
_entry.id   39c6a51c20f445ace160b60e7d3766d3
#
_cell.length_a   1.000
_cell.length_b   1.000
_cell.length_c   1.000
_cell.angle_alpha   90.00
_cell.angle_beta   90.00
_cell.angle_gamma   90.00
#
_symmetry.space_group_name_H-M   'P 1'
#
loop_
_entity.id
_entity.type
_entity.pdbx_description
1 polymer ?
#
loop_
_entity_poly.entity_id
_entity_poly.type
_entity_poly.pdbx_seq_one_letter_code
_entity_poly.pdbx_strand_id
1 'polypeptide(L)'
;MRQPLVAGNWKMHGSRAGNADLVRHLLDMLRPEARAEVLLCPPFVYLWETGRLLKDTDVALGAQSVCAEAQGAFTGEVSGAMLRDV
;
A
#
# COMPACT_ATOMS: atom_id res chain seq x y z
N MET A 1 16.47 -6.10 -18.32
CA MET A 1 15.16 -5.66 -18.82
C MET A 1 14.34 -5.09 -17.67
N ARG A 2 13.72 -3.95 -17.87
CA ARG A 2 12.89 -3.36 -16.80
C ARG A 2 11.62 -4.17 -16.60
N GLN A 3 11.26 -4.37 -15.35
CA GLN A 3 10.00 -4.98 -14.99
C GLN A 3 8.93 -3.89 -14.87
N PRO A 4 7.78 -4.02 -15.53
CA PRO A 4 6.70 -3.05 -15.38
C PRO A 4 6.21 -2.99 -13.94
N LEU A 5 5.84 -1.79 -13.51
CA LEU A 5 5.23 -1.56 -12.20
C LEU A 5 3.85 -0.95 -12.39
N VAL A 6 2.85 -1.58 -11.80
CA VAL A 6 1.49 -1.05 -11.76
C VAL A 6 1.19 -0.62 -10.33
N ALA A 7 1.03 0.67 -10.12
CA ALA A 7 0.77 1.23 -8.82
C ALA A 7 -0.68 1.69 -8.72
N GLY A 8 -1.39 1.21 -7.70
CA GLY A 8 -2.76 1.61 -7.41
C GLY A 8 -2.79 2.70 -6.35
N ASN A 9 -2.99 3.94 -6.75
CA ASN A 9 -3.18 5.04 -5.81
C ASN A 9 -4.66 5.13 -5.43
N TRP A 10 -4.96 4.76 -4.18
CA TRP A 10 -6.35 4.77 -3.71
C TRP A 10 -6.88 6.18 -3.45
N LYS A 11 -6.00 7.17 -3.39
CA LYS A 11 -6.38 8.54 -3.07
C LYS A 11 -7.15 8.58 -1.75
N MET A 12 -8.18 9.40 -1.62
CA MET A 12 -8.95 9.50 -0.38
C MET A 12 -10.20 8.62 -0.46
N HIS A 13 -9.97 7.30 -0.63
CA HIS A 13 -11.05 6.32 -0.73
C HIS A 13 -10.74 5.11 0.13
N GLY A 14 -11.80 4.43 0.55
CA GLY A 14 -11.68 3.16 1.22
C GLY A 14 -12.52 3.06 2.49
N SER A 15 -12.63 1.83 2.95
CA SER A 15 -13.19 1.46 4.25
C SER A 15 -12.56 0.12 4.61
N ARG A 16 -12.60 -0.24 5.88
CA ARG A 16 -11.99 -1.52 6.30
C ARG A 16 -12.60 -2.71 5.54
N ALA A 17 -13.92 -2.77 5.49
CA ALA A 17 -14.61 -3.86 4.80
C ALA A 17 -14.38 -3.83 3.29
N GLY A 18 -14.50 -2.65 2.67
CA GLY A 18 -14.28 -2.49 1.24
C GLY A 18 -12.85 -2.79 0.83
N ASN A 19 -11.88 -2.39 1.64
CA ASN A 19 -10.46 -2.67 1.38
C ASN A 19 -10.18 -4.17 1.41
N ALA A 20 -10.72 -4.88 2.38
CA ALA A 20 -10.55 -6.33 2.49
C ALA A 20 -11.12 -7.03 1.25
N ASP A 21 -12.31 -6.63 0.81
CA ASP A 21 -12.92 -7.19 -0.40
C ASP A 21 -12.11 -6.87 -1.65
N LEU A 22 -11.64 -5.63 -1.77
CA LEU A 22 -10.85 -5.20 -2.92
C LEU A 22 -9.54 -6.00 -3.01
N VAL A 23 -8.82 -6.13 -1.91
CA VAL A 23 -7.56 -6.86 -1.87
C VAL A 23 -7.79 -8.34 -2.19
N ARG A 24 -8.82 -8.94 -1.62
CA ARG A 24 -9.15 -10.35 -1.89
C ARG A 24 -9.43 -10.57 -3.37
N HIS A 25 -10.25 -9.72 -3.99
CA HIS A 25 -10.55 -9.83 -5.41
C HIS A 25 -9.32 -9.62 -6.27
N LEU A 26 -8.47 -8.65 -5.91
CA LEU A 26 -7.23 -8.39 -6.63
C LEU A 26 -6.32 -9.63 -6.60
N LEU A 27 -6.12 -10.20 -5.42
CA LEU A 27 -5.25 -11.37 -5.25
C LEU A 27 -5.79 -12.57 -6.05
N ASP A 28 -7.11 -12.74 -6.10
CA ASP A 28 -7.73 -13.80 -6.88
C ASP A 28 -7.55 -13.61 -8.39
N MET A 29 -7.47 -12.37 -8.85
CA MET A 29 -7.33 -12.04 -10.27
C MET A 29 -5.89 -12.05 -10.76
N LEU A 30 -4.92 -11.87 -9.87
CA LEU A 30 -3.52 -11.86 -10.26
C LEU A 30 -3.06 -13.27 -10.61
N ARG A 31 -2.35 -13.37 -11.73
CA ARG A 31 -1.84 -14.65 -12.22
C ARG A 31 -0.35 -14.78 -11.94
N PRO A 32 0.14 -15.98 -11.60
CA PRO A 32 1.56 -16.20 -11.34
C PRO A 32 2.46 -15.80 -12.50
N GLU A 33 1.98 -15.91 -13.73
CA GLU A 33 2.73 -15.56 -14.94
C GLU A 33 2.69 -14.06 -15.25
N ALA A 34 1.99 -13.26 -14.48
CA ALA A 34 2.02 -11.81 -14.67
C ALA A 34 3.42 -11.27 -14.40
N ARG A 35 3.93 -10.47 -15.33
CA ARG A 35 5.31 -9.95 -15.26
C ARG A 35 5.41 -8.61 -14.56
N ALA A 36 4.31 -7.94 -14.34
CA ALA A 36 4.30 -6.64 -13.67
C ALA A 36 4.36 -6.81 -12.17
N GLU A 37 5.13 -5.95 -11.52
CA GLU A 37 5.00 -5.75 -10.08
C GLU A 37 3.74 -4.96 -9.81
N VAL A 38 3.05 -5.26 -8.71
CA VAL A 38 1.85 -4.55 -8.30
C VAL A 38 2.10 -3.90 -6.94
N LEU A 39 1.78 -2.63 -6.85
CA LEU A 39 1.95 -1.82 -5.64
C LEU A 39 0.62 -1.17 -5.31
N LEU A 40 0.19 -1.26 -4.05
CA LEU A 40 -1.02 -0.57 -3.56
C LEU A 40 -0.63 0.55 -2.61
N CYS A 41 -1.22 1.72 -2.81
CA CYS A 41 -0.97 2.90 -1.97
C CYS A 41 -2.28 3.39 -1.37
N PRO A 42 -2.72 2.79 -0.24
CA PRO A 42 -3.92 3.22 0.46
C PRO A 42 -3.66 4.47 1.32
N PRO A 43 -4.72 5.14 1.81
CA PRO A 43 -4.56 6.19 2.82
C PRO A 43 -3.81 5.68 4.06
N PHE A 44 -3.12 6.57 4.77
CA PHE A 44 -2.32 6.22 5.94
C PHE A 44 -3.09 5.39 6.96
N VAL A 45 -4.33 5.74 7.22
CA VAL A 45 -5.15 5.07 8.24
C VAL A 45 -5.38 3.59 7.95
N TYR A 46 -5.23 3.17 6.70
CA TYR A 46 -5.44 1.78 6.28
C TYR A 46 -4.15 1.03 5.97
N LEU A 47 -2.98 1.67 6.10
CA LEU A 47 -1.71 1.07 5.72
C LEU A 47 -1.42 -0.21 6.49
N TRP A 48 -1.53 -0.16 7.82
CA TRP A 48 -1.18 -1.31 8.64
C TRP A 48 -2.06 -2.52 8.35
N GLU A 49 -3.36 -2.31 8.26
CA GLU A 49 -4.30 -3.41 7.98
C GLU A 49 -4.13 -3.95 6.56
N THR A 50 -3.94 -3.05 5.57
CA THR A 50 -3.69 -3.47 4.20
C THR A 50 -2.39 -4.28 4.10
N GLY A 51 -1.35 -3.85 4.82
CA GLY A 51 -0.10 -4.59 4.86
C GLY A 51 -0.27 -6.00 5.40
N ARG A 52 -1.14 -6.19 6.39
CA ARG A 52 -1.46 -7.51 6.91
C ARG A 52 -2.19 -8.38 5.88
N LEU A 53 -3.09 -7.78 5.11
CA LEU A 53 -3.81 -8.48 4.05
C LEU A 53 -2.89 -8.92 2.91
N LEU A 54 -1.81 -8.16 2.68
CA LEU A 54 -0.85 -8.43 1.61
C LEU A 54 0.31 -9.32 2.06
N LYS A 55 0.38 -9.68 3.34
CA LYS A 55 1.47 -10.48 3.87
C LYS A 55 1.56 -11.81 3.11
N ASP A 56 2.79 -12.21 2.78
CA ASP A 56 3.09 -13.44 2.04
C ASP A 56 2.52 -13.46 0.61
N THR A 57 2.19 -12.29 0.07
CA THR A 57 1.83 -12.13 -1.34
C THR A 57 2.91 -11.36 -2.08
N ASP A 58 2.82 -11.36 -3.40
CA ASP A 58 3.75 -10.62 -4.25
C ASP A 58 3.34 -9.15 -4.46
N VAL A 59 2.23 -8.72 -3.86
CA VAL A 59 1.77 -7.35 -3.97
C VAL A 59 2.45 -6.49 -2.91
N ALA A 60 3.07 -5.41 -3.35
CA ALA A 60 3.78 -4.50 -2.47
C ALA A 60 2.85 -3.43 -1.89
N LEU A 61 3.23 -2.90 -0.75
CA LEU A 61 2.52 -1.84 -0.06
C LEU A 61 3.34 -0.56 -0.13
N GLY A 62 2.70 0.55 -0.45
CA GLY A 62 3.32 1.87 -0.44
C GLY A 62 2.43 2.89 0.23
N ALA A 63 2.99 4.07 0.45
CA ALA A 63 2.25 5.20 0.99
C ALA A 63 1.98 6.22 -0.11
N GLN A 64 1.01 7.09 0.14
CA GLN A 64 0.64 8.14 -0.82
C GLN A 64 1.52 9.37 -0.69
N SER A 65 2.09 9.60 0.49
CA SER A 65 3.01 10.70 0.75
C SER A 65 3.91 10.35 1.94
N VAL A 66 4.91 11.18 2.17
CA VAL A 66 5.84 11.01 3.28
C VAL A 66 6.41 12.38 3.66
N CYS A 67 6.59 12.62 4.96
CA CYS A 67 7.26 13.81 5.44
C CYS A 67 8.77 13.67 5.30
N ALA A 68 9.46 14.73 4.93
CA ALA A 68 10.91 14.72 4.81
C ALA A 68 11.63 14.61 6.16
N GLU A 69 10.97 15.04 7.24
CA GLU A 69 11.55 15.01 8.58
C GLU A 69 11.29 13.67 9.26
N ALA A 70 12.24 13.23 10.08
CA ALA A 70 12.14 11.96 10.79
C ALA A 70 11.11 12.02 11.93
N GLN A 71 11.03 13.15 12.60
CA GLN A 71 10.07 13.42 13.66
C GLN A 71 9.99 14.91 13.93
N GLY A 72 9.03 15.36 14.69
CA GLY A 72 8.87 16.76 15.03
C GLY A 72 7.41 17.19 15.16
N ALA A 73 7.20 18.48 15.25
CA ALA A 73 5.86 19.06 15.43
C ALA A 73 5.13 19.25 14.09
N PHE A 74 5.15 18.22 13.27
CA PHE A 74 4.50 18.22 11.96
C PHE A 74 3.17 17.47 12.03
N THR A 75 2.20 18.13 12.65
CA THR A 75 0.91 17.53 12.94
C THR A 75 0.24 16.98 11.68
N GLY A 76 -0.19 15.73 11.73
CA GLY A 76 -0.85 15.05 10.62
C GLY A 76 0.10 14.40 9.63
N GLU A 77 1.41 14.65 9.73
CA GLU A 77 2.39 14.08 8.81
C GLU A 77 2.90 12.72 9.30
N VAL A 78 3.42 11.95 8.35
CA VAL A 78 3.96 10.61 8.62
C VAL A 78 5.37 10.56 8.05
N SER A 79 6.32 10.11 8.88
CA SER A 79 7.73 10.01 8.46
C SER A 79 8.02 8.71 7.72
N GLY A 80 9.14 8.68 7.00
CA GLY A 80 9.61 7.45 6.36
C GLY A 80 9.88 6.34 7.36
N ALA A 81 10.40 6.68 8.55
CA ALA A 81 10.63 5.69 9.60
C ALA A 81 9.34 5.05 10.09
N MET A 82 8.27 5.84 10.23
CA MET A 82 6.95 5.33 10.61
C MET A 82 6.39 4.40 9.54
N LEU A 83 6.56 4.75 8.28
CA LEU A 83 6.12 3.90 7.18
C LEU A 83 6.89 2.57 7.16
N ARG A 84 8.17 2.64 7.42
CA ARG A 84 9.01 1.44 7.44
C ARG A 84 8.64 0.49 8.57
N ASP A 85 8.09 1.02 9.64
CA ASP A 85 7.66 0.26 10.81
C ASP A 85 6.37 -0.54 10.55
N VAL A 86 5.60 -0.16 9.56
CA VAL A 86 4.35 -0.83 9.21
C VAL A 86 4.35 -1.38 7.80
#